data_076a7aa47f1ff4469c68a141dd78aab0
#
_entry.id   076a7aa47f1ff4469c68a141dd78aab0
#
_cell.length_a   1.000
_cell.length_b   1.000
_cell.length_c   1.000
_cell.angle_alpha   90.00
_cell.angle_beta   90.00
_cell.angle_gamma   90.00
#
_symmetry.space_group_name_H-M   'P 1'
#
loop_
_entity.id
_entity.type
_entity.pdbx_description
1 polymer ?
#
loop_
_entity_poly.entity_id
_entity_poly.type
_entity_poly.pdbx_seq_one_letter_code
_entity_poly.pdbx_strand_id
1 'polypeptide(L)'
;MEVGSAVKNFDVGDQVFFYRKFSDIGTWAEEITINALDVAKIPANTSTEEAGGVALPLLTSYDALQQLNAKVGEKVLIHGAAGGVGFQATQLAIKMGLEVIATAGERDFEVLQKAGVKSITNYKTQDFAQEIPQQGIDYVFDTVGGEVLK
;
A
#
# COMPACT_ATOMS: atom_id res chain seq x y z
N MET A 1 -15.60 24.89 -6.64
CA MET A 1 -14.34 24.68 -5.89
C MET A 1 -13.51 25.95 -5.94
N GLU A 2 -12.83 26.28 -4.87
CA GLU A 2 -11.99 27.47 -4.74
C GLU A 2 -10.57 27.07 -4.34
N VAL A 3 -9.59 27.89 -4.71
CA VAL A 3 -8.19 27.73 -4.30
C VAL A 3 -7.81 28.95 -3.48
N GLY A 4 -7.27 28.75 -2.29
CA GLY A 4 -6.86 29.83 -1.40
C GLY A 4 -5.81 30.74 -2.06
N SER A 5 -5.88 32.04 -1.84
CA SER A 5 -5.02 33.05 -2.50
C SER A 5 -3.53 32.87 -2.26
N ALA A 6 -3.13 32.18 -1.18
CA ALA A 6 -1.73 31.86 -0.86
C ALA A 6 -1.22 30.58 -1.53
N VAL A 7 -2.11 29.74 -2.10
CA VAL A 7 -1.75 28.49 -2.76
C VAL A 7 -1.19 28.79 -4.15
N LYS A 8 -0.05 28.16 -4.48
CA LYS A 8 0.67 28.41 -5.74
C LYS A 8 0.75 27.19 -6.65
N ASN A 9 0.48 25.99 -6.11
CA ASN A 9 0.75 24.72 -6.81
C ASN A 9 -0.51 24.08 -7.38
N PHE A 10 -1.69 24.67 -7.14
CA PHE A 10 -2.97 24.16 -7.58
C PHE A 10 -3.81 25.24 -8.23
N ASP A 11 -4.55 24.85 -9.26
CA ASP A 11 -5.51 25.70 -9.96
C ASP A 11 -6.92 25.12 -9.80
N VAL A 12 -7.93 25.98 -9.97
CA VAL A 12 -9.33 25.54 -10.03
C VAL A 12 -9.51 24.61 -11.22
N GLY A 13 -10.01 23.40 -10.96
CA GLY A 13 -10.18 22.35 -11.97
C GLY A 13 -9.13 21.24 -11.89
N ASP A 14 -8.05 21.41 -11.13
CA ASP A 14 -7.11 20.32 -10.88
C ASP A 14 -7.82 19.13 -10.22
N GLN A 15 -7.57 17.93 -10.74
CA GLN A 15 -7.98 16.71 -10.10
C GLN A 15 -6.96 16.33 -9.04
N VAL A 16 -7.43 16.13 -7.81
CA VAL A 16 -6.58 15.95 -6.64
C VAL A 16 -7.05 14.77 -5.78
N PHE A 17 -6.13 14.19 -5.06
CA PHE A 17 -6.42 13.17 -4.05
C PHE A 17 -5.66 13.47 -2.77
N PHE A 18 -6.15 12.94 -1.65
CA PHE A 18 -5.58 13.16 -0.33
C PHE A 18 -6.03 12.07 0.65
N TYR A 19 -5.36 12.01 1.78
CA TYR A 19 -5.77 11.24 2.95
C TYR A 19 -6.06 12.19 4.12
N ARG A 20 -7.13 11.93 4.86
CA ARG A 20 -7.42 12.64 6.11
C ARG A 20 -7.28 11.73 7.31
N LYS A 21 -6.74 12.28 8.40
CA LYS A 21 -6.64 11.57 9.68
C LYS A 21 -8.02 11.27 10.24
N PHE A 22 -8.17 10.17 10.96
CA PHE A 22 -9.46 9.76 11.56
C PHE A 22 -10.05 10.78 12.54
N SER A 23 -9.21 11.66 13.11
CA SER A 23 -9.65 12.73 14.02
C SER A 23 -10.29 13.92 13.31
N ASP A 24 -10.17 13.99 11.99
CA ASP A 24 -10.64 15.13 11.22
C ASP A 24 -12.07 14.93 10.71
N ILE A 25 -12.69 16.02 10.21
CA ILE A 25 -13.97 15.93 9.51
C ILE A 25 -13.80 14.99 8.31
N GLY A 26 -14.71 14.01 8.19
CA GLY A 26 -14.67 13.02 7.12
C GLY A 26 -14.93 13.58 5.72
N THR A 27 -14.78 12.72 4.73
CA THR A 27 -14.91 13.07 3.30
C THR A 27 -16.29 12.74 2.71
N TRP A 28 -17.27 12.39 3.54
CA TRP A 28 -18.66 12.14 3.13
C TRP A 28 -19.40 13.48 3.01
N ALA A 29 -18.99 14.30 2.04
CA ALA A 29 -19.49 15.63 1.78
C ALA A 29 -19.31 15.98 0.31
N GLU A 30 -20.16 16.88 -0.20
CA GLU A 30 -20.05 17.39 -1.57
C GLU A 30 -18.82 18.28 -1.74
N GLU A 31 -18.44 18.99 -0.66
CA GLU A 31 -17.27 19.87 -0.62
C GLU A 31 -16.53 19.73 0.71
N ILE A 32 -15.23 19.92 0.68
CA ILE A 32 -14.36 19.85 1.85
C ILE A 32 -13.25 20.90 1.72
N THR A 33 -12.90 21.52 2.83
CA THR A 33 -11.72 22.37 2.92
C THR A 33 -10.54 21.57 3.46
N ILE A 34 -9.43 21.61 2.73
CA ILE A 34 -8.22 20.88 3.08
C ILE A 34 -6.99 21.77 2.89
N ASN A 35 -5.95 21.53 3.70
CA ASN A 35 -4.68 22.22 3.53
C ASN A 35 -3.99 21.74 2.25
N ALA A 36 -3.54 22.66 1.42
CA ALA A 36 -2.85 22.36 0.16
C ALA A 36 -1.56 21.54 0.34
N LEU A 37 -0.97 21.49 1.53
CA LEU A 37 0.18 20.64 1.84
C LEU A 37 -0.19 19.15 1.99
N ASP A 38 -1.46 18.85 2.23
CA ASP A 38 -1.96 17.49 2.42
C ASP A 38 -2.60 16.91 1.14
N VAL A 39 -2.45 17.61 0.02
CA VAL A 39 -3.09 17.29 -1.25
C VAL A 39 -2.05 17.02 -2.33
N ALA A 40 -2.30 16.03 -3.18
CA ALA A 40 -1.51 15.77 -4.39
C ALA A 40 -2.39 15.78 -5.65
N LYS A 41 -1.81 16.18 -6.78
CA LYS A 41 -2.48 16.05 -8.10
C LYS A 41 -2.55 14.57 -8.49
N ILE A 42 -3.69 14.18 -9.05
CA ILE A 42 -3.84 12.82 -9.60
C ILE A 42 -2.97 12.71 -10.86
N PRO A 43 -2.10 11.67 -10.96
CA PRO A 43 -1.31 11.45 -12.18
C PRO A 43 -2.22 11.25 -13.40
N ALA A 44 -1.78 11.73 -14.57
CA ALA A 44 -2.59 11.71 -15.79
C ALA A 44 -3.01 10.30 -16.27
N ASN A 45 -2.31 9.26 -15.82
CA ASN A 45 -2.59 7.85 -16.14
C ASN A 45 -3.40 7.12 -15.04
N THR A 46 -4.00 7.85 -14.11
CA THR A 46 -4.73 7.29 -12.96
C THR A 46 -6.14 7.90 -12.94
N SER A 47 -7.16 7.09 -12.79
CA SER A 47 -8.54 7.57 -12.63
C SER A 47 -8.79 8.14 -11.23
N THR A 48 -9.86 8.92 -11.07
CA THR A 48 -10.27 9.45 -9.77
C THR A 48 -10.66 8.35 -8.78
N GLU A 49 -11.27 7.27 -9.27
CA GLU A 49 -11.65 6.10 -8.50
C GLU A 49 -10.41 5.36 -7.96
N GLU A 50 -9.40 5.15 -8.81
CA GLU A 50 -8.14 4.53 -8.40
C GLU A 50 -7.40 5.41 -7.39
N ALA A 51 -7.31 6.71 -7.66
CA ALA A 51 -6.64 7.66 -6.76
C ALA A 51 -7.33 7.73 -5.39
N GLY A 52 -8.68 7.71 -5.36
CA GLY A 52 -9.45 7.70 -4.12
C GLY A 52 -9.22 6.46 -3.26
N GLY A 53 -9.02 5.30 -3.90
CA GLY A 53 -8.77 4.03 -3.19
C GLY A 53 -7.33 3.85 -2.71
N VAL A 54 -6.36 4.57 -3.27
CA VAL A 54 -4.94 4.28 -3.07
C VAL A 54 -4.27 5.16 -2.01
N ALA A 55 -4.79 6.34 -1.70
CA ALA A 55 -4.09 7.34 -0.88
C ALA A 55 -3.63 6.79 0.49
N LEU A 56 -4.55 6.29 1.31
CA LEU A 56 -4.23 5.74 2.63
C LEU A 56 -3.35 4.47 2.54
N PRO A 57 -3.71 3.44 1.76
CA PRO A 57 -2.91 2.24 1.65
C PRO A 57 -1.48 2.49 1.16
N LEU A 58 -1.31 3.39 0.19
CA LEU A 58 -0.01 3.72 -0.37
C LEU A 58 0.88 4.43 0.65
N LEU A 59 0.36 5.45 1.34
CA LEU A 59 1.13 6.16 2.37
C LEU A 59 1.55 5.23 3.50
N THR A 60 0.62 4.41 4.00
CA THR A 60 0.91 3.42 5.05
C THR A 60 2.01 2.46 4.62
N SER A 61 1.92 1.94 3.40
CA SER A 61 2.91 1.00 2.88
C SER A 61 4.26 1.65 2.65
N TYR A 62 4.27 2.86 2.10
CA TYR A 62 5.48 3.61 1.82
C TYR A 62 6.24 3.94 3.12
N ASP A 63 5.55 4.51 4.10
CA ASP A 63 6.16 4.89 5.38
C ASP A 63 6.74 3.67 6.12
N ALA A 64 6.01 2.55 6.14
CA ALA A 64 6.48 1.34 6.78
C ALA A 64 7.70 0.73 6.07
N LEU A 65 7.67 0.65 4.73
CA LEU A 65 8.80 0.11 3.96
C LEU A 65 10.05 1.01 4.06
N GLN A 66 9.89 2.34 4.10
CA GLN A 66 11.02 3.25 4.30
C GLN A 66 11.73 3.03 5.64
N GLN A 67 10.99 2.69 6.69
CA GLN A 67 11.57 2.42 8.02
C GLN A 67 12.41 1.13 8.07
N LEU A 68 12.22 0.21 7.13
CA LEU A 68 13.01 -1.02 7.07
C LEU A 68 14.48 -0.76 6.70
N ASN A 69 14.78 0.32 5.98
CA ASN A 69 16.09 0.59 5.38
C ASN A 69 16.63 -0.60 4.57
N ALA A 70 15.70 -1.32 3.93
CA ALA A 70 15.99 -2.55 3.22
C ALA A 70 16.84 -2.31 1.96
N LYS A 71 17.71 -3.27 1.64
CA LYS A 71 18.60 -3.23 0.49
C LYS A 71 18.06 -4.07 -0.65
N VAL A 72 18.43 -3.71 -1.86
CA VAL A 72 18.12 -4.48 -3.06
C VAL A 72 18.56 -5.94 -2.89
N GLY A 73 17.67 -6.88 -3.19
CA GLY A 73 17.88 -8.31 -3.08
C GLY A 73 17.52 -8.92 -1.72
N GLU A 74 17.25 -8.11 -0.69
CA GLU A 74 16.73 -8.62 0.58
C GLU A 74 15.28 -9.08 0.46
N LYS A 75 14.86 -9.96 1.36
CA LYS A 75 13.56 -10.64 1.31
C LYS A 75 12.60 -10.08 2.34
N VAL A 76 11.41 -9.77 1.87
CA VAL A 76 10.30 -9.34 2.74
C VAL A 76 9.13 -10.32 2.62
N LEU A 77 8.70 -10.83 3.77
CA LEU A 77 7.45 -11.58 3.90
C LEU A 77 6.31 -10.59 4.14
N ILE A 78 5.30 -10.62 3.28
CA ILE A 78 4.12 -9.76 3.41
C ILE A 78 2.90 -10.62 3.73
N HIS A 79 2.38 -10.48 4.94
CA HIS A 79 1.12 -11.11 5.35
C HIS A 79 -0.07 -10.25 4.89
N GLY A 80 -1.10 -10.93 4.33
CA GLY A 80 -2.24 -10.23 3.75
C GLY A 80 -1.90 -9.45 2.48
N ALA A 81 -0.99 -9.99 1.67
CA ALA A 81 -0.40 -9.32 0.51
C ALA A 81 -1.40 -8.85 -0.57
N ALA A 82 -2.61 -9.39 -0.61
CA ALA A 82 -3.67 -8.98 -1.56
C ALA A 82 -4.64 -7.95 -0.96
N GLY A 83 -4.50 -7.61 0.32
CA GLY A 83 -5.30 -6.54 0.96
C GLY A 83 -4.87 -5.15 0.49
N GLY A 84 -5.66 -4.11 0.84
CA GLY A 84 -5.39 -2.75 0.39
C GLY A 84 -3.96 -2.27 0.68
N VAL A 85 -3.52 -2.35 1.94
CA VAL A 85 -2.14 -1.99 2.33
C VAL A 85 -1.13 -3.02 1.81
N GLY A 86 -1.40 -4.33 1.98
CA GLY A 86 -0.50 -5.40 1.57
C GLY A 86 -0.19 -5.38 0.07
N PHE A 87 -1.16 -5.07 -0.77
CA PHE A 87 -0.95 -5.01 -2.23
C PHE A 87 -0.10 -3.80 -2.64
N GLN A 88 -0.29 -2.66 -2.01
CA GLN A 88 0.57 -1.49 -2.23
C GLN A 88 2.00 -1.77 -1.72
N ALA A 89 2.14 -2.38 -0.53
CA ALA A 89 3.43 -2.79 0.00
C ALA A 89 4.15 -3.77 -0.93
N THR A 90 3.43 -4.76 -1.49
CA THR A 90 3.95 -5.72 -2.46
C THR A 90 4.55 -5.03 -3.69
N GLN A 91 3.79 -4.13 -4.32
CA GLN A 91 4.24 -3.42 -5.50
C GLN A 91 5.44 -2.50 -5.22
N LEU A 92 5.39 -1.77 -4.10
CA LEU A 92 6.48 -0.90 -3.67
C LEU A 92 7.74 -1.69 -3.36
N ALA A 93 7.64 -2.78 -2.60
CA ALA A 93 8.77 -3.64 -2.25
C ALA A 93 9.46 -4.20 -3.50
N ILE A 94 8.70 -4.70 -4.47
CA ILE A 94 9.23 -5.16 -5.76
C ILE A 94 9.93 -4.02 -6.50
N LYS A 95 9.33 -2.82 -6.53
CA LYS A 95 9.94 -1.64 -7.16
C LYS A 95 11.22 -1.18 -6.46
N MET A 96 11.33 -1.39 -5.16
CA MET A 96 12.54 -1.15 -4.37
C MET A 96 13.62 -2.22 -4.59
N GLY A 97 13.31 -3.26 -5.36
CA GLY A 97 14.22 -4.38 -5.66
C GLY A 97 14.27 -5.46 -4.59
N LEU A 98 13.28 -5.51 -3.72
CA LEU A 98 13.15 -6.59 -2.72
C LEU A 98 12.55 -7.84 -3.35
N GLU A 99 12.91 -9.00 -2.82
CA GLU A 99 12.23 -10.26 -3.09
C GLU A 99 11.02 -10.39 -2.18
N VAL A 100 9.82 -10.42 -2.77
CA VAL A 100 8.57 -10.53 -2.01
C VAL A 100 8.12 -11.98 -1.90
N ILE A 101 7.89 -12.42 -0.67
CA ILE A 101 7.20 -13.64 -0.30
C ILE A 101 5.85 -13.23 0.28
N ALA A 102 4.76 -13.84 -0.17
CA ALA A 102 3.41 -13.40 0.17
C ALA A 102 2.59 -14.50 0.83
N THR A 103 1.72 -14.11 1.77
CA THR A 103 0.59 -14.95 2.16
C THR A 103 -0.71 -14.34 1.66
N ALA A 104 -1.54 -15.16 1.01
CA ALA A 104 -2.82 -14.73 0.44
C ALA A 104 -3.82 -15.88 0.35
N GLY A 105 -5.08 -15.60 0.05
CA GLY A 105 -6.06 -16.62 -0.36
C GLY A 105 -5.86 -16.97 -1.83
N GLU A 106 -6.24 -18.18 -2.22
CA GLU A 106 -6.03 -18.71 -3.60
C GLU A 106 -6.59 -17.80 -4.70
N ARG A 107 -7.76 -17.19 -4.46
CA ARG A 107 -8.41 -16.28 -5.42
C ARG A 107 -7.54 -15.08 -5.81
N ASP A 108 -6.57 -14.74 -4.97
CA ASP A 108 -5.76 -13.53 -5.12
C ASP A 108 -4.37 -13.84 -5.72
N PHE A 109 -4.06 -15.13 -6.00
CA PHE A 109 -2.76 -15.55 -6.52
C PHE A 109 -2.44 -14.93 -7.87
N GLU A 110 -3.40 -14.92 -8.78
CA GLU A 110 -3.19 -14.39 -10.12
C GLU A 110 -2.80 -12.90 -10.11
N VAL A 111 -3.44 -12.09 -9.29
CA VAL A 111 -3.13 -10.65 -9.20
C VAL A 111 -1.75 -10.42 -8.57
N LEU A 112 -1.36 -11.21 -7.58
CA LEU A 112 -0.04 -11.13 -6.97
C LEU A 112 1.07 -11.61 -7.92
N GLN A 113 0.83 -12.68 -8.69
CA GLN A 113 1.75 -13.16 -9.71
C GLN A 113 1.95 -12.12 -10.83
N LYS A 114 0.87 -11.47 -11.28
CA LYS A 114 0.95 -10.35 -12.24
C LYS A 114 1.72 -9.15 -11.68
N ALA A 115 1.65 -8.91 -10.38
CA ALA A 115 2.46 -7.89 -9.71
C ALA A 115 3.94 -8.27 -9.58
N GLY A 116 4.32 -9.53 -9.86
CA GLY A 116 5.70 -10.01 -9.85
C GLY A 116 6.08 -10.86 -8.63
N VAL A 117 5.13 -11.23 -7.78
CA VAL A 117 5.38 -12.13 -6.64
C VAL A 117 5.60 -13.56 -7.15
N LYS A 118 6.72 -14.16 -6.77
CA LYS A 118 7.11 -15.51 -7.20
C LYS A 118 6.76 -16.59 -6.18
N SER A 119 6.71 -16.24 -4.90
CA SER A 119 6.42 -17.16 -3.80
C SER A 119 5.16 -16.70 -3.05
N ILE A 120 4.09 -17.50 -3.14
CA ILE A 120 2.81 -17.21 -2.50
C ILE A 120 2.35 -18.45 -1.75
N THR A 121 2.09 -18.31 -0.45
CA THR A 121 1.56 -19.36 0.41
C THR A 121 0.07 -19.12 0.66
N ASN A 122 -0.76 -20.13 0.47
CA ASN A 122 -2.18 -20.09 0.79
C ASN A 122 -2.39 -20.28 2.29
N TYR A 123 -2.60 -19.20 3.03
CA TYR A 123 -2.76 -19.24 4.49
C TYR A 123 -3.96 -20.04 4.97
N LYS A 124 -4.91 -20.40 4.08
CA LYS A 124 -6.11 -21.19 4.43
C LYS A 124 -5.85 -22.71 4.43
N THR A 125 -4.89 -23.15 3.66
CA THR A 125 -4.64 -24.58 3.41
C THR A 125 -3.22 -25.01 3.72
N GLN A 126 -2.32 -24.08 3.95
CA GLN A 126 -0.90 -24.31 4.20
C GLN A 126 -0.45 -23.61 5.46
N ASP A 127 0.42 -24.24 6.22
CA ASP A 127 1.12 -23.62 7.34
C ASP A 127 2.31 -22.82 6.80
N PHE A 128 2.17 -21.51 6.75
CA PHE A 128 3.21 -20.63 6.22
C PHE A 128 4.53 -20.74 7.01
N ALA A 129 4.48 -21.08 8.30
CA ALA A 129 5.69 -21.25 9.10
C ALA A 129 6.52 -22.46 8.67
N GLN A 130 5.88 -23.47 8.07
CA GLN A 130 6.55 -24.65 7.51
C GLN A 130 6.90 -24.47 6.03
N GLU A 131 6.03 -23.82 5.26
CA GLU A 131 6.16 -23.68 3.80
C GLU A 131 7.14 -22.57 3.40
N ILE A 132 7.22 -21.50 4.19
CA ILE A 132 8.14 -20.42 3.91
C ILE A 132 9.55 -20.84 4.34
N PRO A 133 10.53 -20.80 3.43
CA PRO A 133 11.90 -21.15 3.76
C PRO A 133 12.38 -20.37 4.98
N GLN A 134 12.74 -21.05 6.05
CA GLN A 134 13.23 -20.44 7.30
C GLN A 134 14.55 -19.69 7.12
N GLN A 135 15.20 -19.86 5.96
CA GLN A 135 16.45 -19.18 5.63
C GLN A 135 16.19 -18.01 4.71
N GLY A 136 16.52 -16.81 5.20
CA GLY A 136 16.64 -15.63 4.36
C GLY A 136 15.39 -14.76 4.28
N ILE A 137 14.54 -14.72 5.30
CA ILE A 137 13.59 -13.61 5.49
C ILE A 137 14.30 -12.53 6.29
N ASP A 138 14.46 -11.37 5.69
CA ASP A 138 15.12 -10.23 6.33
C ASP A 138 14.09 -9.37 7.08
N TYR A 139 12.88 -9.25 6.53
CA TYR A 139 11.81 -8.40 7.06
C TYR A 139 10.45 -9.07 6.98
N VAL A 140 9.57 -8.71 7.92
CA VAL A 140 8.16 -9.09 7.90
C VAL A 140 7.32 -7.81 7.88
N PHE A 141 6.41 -7.75 6.91
CA PHE A 141 5.40 -6.71 6.81
C PHE A 141 4.04 -7.36 7.08
N ASP A 142 3.51 -7.13 8.27
CA ASP A 142 2.28 -7.78 8.70
C ASP A 142 1.10 -6.82 8.73
N THR A 143 0.07 -7.11 7.94
CA THR A 143 -1.19 -6.37 7.89
C THR A 143 -2.35 -7.13 8.53
N VAL A 144 -2.10 -8.30 9.10
CA VAL A 144 -3.11 -9.22 9.64
C VAL A 144 -3.12 -9.20 11.17
N GLY A 145 -1.94 -9.32 11.79
CA GLY A 145 -1.79 -9.36 13.24
C GLY A 145 -2.32 -10.64 13.89
N GLY A 146 -2.51 -10.61 15.21
CA GLY A 146 -3.12 -11.71 15.97
C GLY A 146 -2.30 -12.99 15.96
N GLU A 147 -2.89 -14.10 15.53
CA GLU A 147 -2.26 -15.43 15.51
C GLU A 147 -1.06 -15.52 14.55
N VAL A 148 -0.99 -14.64 13.55
CA VAL A 148 0.11 -14.61 12.57
C VAL A 148 1.44 -14.18 13.21
N LEU A 149 1.37 -13.45 14.34
CA LEU A 149 2.55 -12.98 15.08
C LEU A 149 3.04 -13.94 16.17
N LYS A 150 2.39 -15.11 16.34
CA LYS A 150 2.77 -16.15 17.30
C LYS A 150 3.63 -17.21 16.66
#